data_e913473118a7c1e0a7e84cecfdd0dec1
#
_entry.id   e913473118a7c1e0a7e84cecfdd0dec1
#
_cell.length_a   1.000
_cell.length_b   1.000
_cell.length_c   1.000
_cell.angle_alpha   90.00
_cell.angle_beta   90.00
_cell.angle_gamma   90.00
#
_symmetry.space_group_name_H-M   'P 1'
#
loop_
_entity.id
_entity.type
_entity.pdbx_description
1 polymer ?
#
loop_
_entity_poly.entity_id
_entity_poly.type
_entity_poly.pdbx_seq_one_letter_code
_entity_poly.pdbx_strand_id
1 'polypeptide(L)'
;MNQTLTRKQFDILSILAEEKGTLSQRQLGEKSGHSLGTVNRVMQELTELQYVTEGEITGAGISALEPYRAKRAIFIAAGFGSRLVPITFNTPKPLVRVHGQRIIDGLIDACLDAFHRFSVKISTQNVCVPFADTLCQI
;
A
#
# COMPACT_ATOMS: atom_id res chain seq x y z
N MET A 1 -11.12 11.68 19.82
CA MET A 1 -11.46 12.26 18.51
C MET A 1 -10.34 11.84 17.54
N ASN A 2 -10.62 10.99 16.56
CA ASN A 2 -9.62 10.63 15.55
C ASN A 2 -9.46 11.86 14.64
N GLN A 3 -8.38 12.60 14.82
CA GLN A 3 -8.02 13.67 13.89
C GLN A 3 -7.59 13.02 12.57
N THR A 4 -8.23 13.44 11.48
CA THR A 4 -7.87 13.00 10.14
C THR A 4 -6.50 13.60 9.78
N LEU A 5 -5.53 12.76 9.42
CA LEU A 5 -4.22 13.23 8.99
C LEU A 5 -4.34 13.99 7.67
N THR A 6 -3.62 15.09 7.55
CA THR A 6 -3.41 15.72 6.24
C THR A 6 -2.50 14.84 5.38
N ARG A 7 -2.56 14.98 4.04
CA ARG A 7 -1.72 14.19 3.14
C ARG A 7 -0.23 14.28 3.50
N LYS A 8 0.26 15.48 3.82
CA LYS A 8 1.68 15.68 4.17
C LYS A 8 2.06 15.01 5.49
N GLN A 9 1.17 15.06 6.49
CA GLN A 9 1.36 14.34 7.76
C GLN A 9 1.37 12.83 7.54
N PHE A 10 0.47 12.33 6.70
CA PHE A 10 0.43 10.92 6.34
C PHE A 10 1.71 10.48 5.62
N ASP A 11 2.18 11.22 4.60
CA ASP A 11 3.39 10.89 3.85
C ASP A 11 4.61 10.79 4.76
N ILE A 12 4.81 11.75 5.67
CA ILE A 12 5.95 11.74 6.59
C ILE A 12 5.81 10.65 7.65
N LEU A 13 4.62 10.49 8.22
CA LEU A 13 4.37 9.50 9.26
C LEU A 13 4.50 8.07 8.73
N SER A 14 4.09 7.81 7.47
CA SER A 14 4.25 6.50 6.84
C SER A 14 5.70 6.16 6.56
N ILE A 15 6.53 7.13 6.14
CA ILE A 15 7.97 6.93 5.96
C ILE A 15 8.64 6.59 7.30
N LEU A 16 8.28 7.29 8.38
CA LEU A 16 8.80 6.99 9.72
C LEU A 16 8.35 5.61 10.23
N ALA A 17 7.18 5.14 9.82
CA ALA A 17 6.69 3.81 10.18
C ALA A 17 7.38 2.67 9.41
N GLU A 18 7.83 2.93 8.18
CA GLU A 18 8.55 1.96 7.34
C GLU A 18 10.00 1.80 7.75
N GLU A 19 10.64 2.90 8.12
CA GLU A 19 12.07 2.93 8.45
C GLU A 19 12.29 2.64 9.93
N LYS A 20 13.12 1.65 10.21
CA LYS A 20 13.55 1.37 11.57
C LYS A 20 14.74 2.26 11.91
N GLY A 21 14.50 3.39 12.58
CA GLY A 21 15.54 4.31 13.04
C GLY A 21 15.21 5.76 12.77
N THR A 22 16.05 6.63 13.34
CA THR A 22 15.90 8.09 13.25
C THR A 22 16.34 8.58 11.87
N LEU A 23 15.41 9.13 11.10
CA LEU A 23 15.73 9.79 9.83
C LEU A 23 16.01 11.26 10.03
N SER A 24 17.04 11.77 9.34
CA SER A 24 17.26 13.21 9.26
C SER A 24 16.13 13.89 8.47
N GLN A 25 15.85 15.16 8.78
CA GLN A 25 14.84 15.93 8.06
C GLN A 25 15.13 16.05 6.56
N ARG A 26 16.40 15.99 6.17
CA ARG A 26 16.83 16.00 4.78
C ARG A 26 16.44 14.70 4.08
N GLN A 27 16.69 13.55 4.71
CA GLN A 27 16.29 12.24 4.20
C GLN A 27 14.77 12.10 4.10
N LEU A 28 14.02 12.63 5.08
CA LEU A 28 12.56 12.71 5.02
C LEU A 28 12.09 13.56 3.83
N GLY A 29 12.74 14.69 3.56
CA GLY A 29 12.45 15.54 2.41
C GLY A 29 12.68 14.81 1.09
N GLU A 30 13.81 14.14 0.93
CA GLU A 30 14.16 13.36 -0.26
C GLU A 30 13.18 12.21 -0.51
N LYS A 31 12.82 11.46 0.55
CA LYS A 31 11.89 10.31 0.45
C LYS A 31 10.43 10.73 0.23
N SER A 32 9.98 11.81 0.87
CA SER A 32 8.60 12.30 0.76
C SER A 32 8.36 13.20 -0.45
N GLY A 33 9.43 13.69 -1.09
CA GLY A 33 9.33 14.70 -2.15
C GLY A 33 8.91 16.09 -1.66
N HIS A 34 8.94 16.32 -0.33
CA HIS A 34 8.58 17.60 0.26
C HIS A 34 9.82 18.48 0.53
N SER A 35 9.63 19.81 0.47
CA SER A 35 10.70 20.75 0.85
C SER A 35 11.05 20.62 2.32
N LEU A 36 12.31 20.92 2.67
CA LEU A 36 12.81 20.88 4.05
C LEU A 36 11.95 21.72 5.02
N GLY A 37 11.50 22.90 4.57
CA GLY A 37 10.62 23.76 5.39
C GLY A 37 9.24 23.11 5.64
N THR A 38 8.72 22.35 4.66
CA THR A 38 7.47 21.58 4.84
C THR A 38 7.69 20.44 5.84
N VAL A 39 8.79 19.70 5.69
CA VAL A 39 9.14 18.60 6.61
C VAL A 39 9.25 19.10 8.04
N ASN A 40 9.99 20.20 8.27
CA ASN A 40 10.16 20.77 9.60
C ASN A 40 8.83 21.14 10.25
N ARG A 41 7.96 21.84 9.50
CA ARG A 41 6.66 22.21 10.02
C ARG A 41 5.80 21.00 10.35
N VAL A 42 5.75 20.01 9.45
CA VAL A 42 4.96 18.80 9.67
C VAL A 42 5.51 17.98 10.82
N MET A 43 6.83 17.85 10.98
CA MET A 43 7.43 17.18 12.11
C MET A 43 7.07 17.86 13.44
N GLN A 44 7.04 19.19 13.47
CA GLN A 44 6.59 19.94 14.65
C GLN A 44 5.11 19.64 14.96
N GLU A 45 4.22 19.71 13.95
CA GLU A 45 2.81 19.38 14.09
C GLU A 45 2.61 17.94 14.63
N LEU A 46 3.36 16.95 14.09
CA LEU A 46 3.30 15.56 14.52
C LEU A 46 3.83 15.36 15.95
N THR A 47 4.81 16.16 16.36
CA THR A 47 5.34 16.15 17.73
C THR A 47 4.31 16.73 18.71
N GLU A 48 3.66 17.83 18.37
CA GLU A 48 2.58 18.42 19.16
C GLU A 48 1.39 17.45 19.33
N LEU A 49 1.09 16.65 18.31
CA LEU A 49 0.08 15.59 18.34
C LEU A 49 0.55 14.32 19.06
N GLN A 50 1.78 14.28 19.54
CA GLN A 50 2.41 13.12 20.18
C GLN A 50 2.52 11.88 19.27
N TYR A 51 2.46 12.06 17.95
CA TYR A 51 2.63 10.98 16.97
C TYR A 51 4.09 10.67 16.69
N VAL A 52 4.99 11.64 16.97
CA VAL A 52 6.43 11.51 16.83
C VAL A 52 7.09 12.03 18.11
N THR A 53 8.14 11.33 18.59
CA THR A 53 8.98 11.73 19.72
C THR A 53 10.43 11.46 19.37
N GLU A 54 11.32 12.45 19.53
CA GLU A 54 12.77 12.34 19.22
C GLU A 54 13.07 11.87 17.78
N GLY A 55 12.18 12.18 16.83
CA GLY A 55 12.31 11.76 15.43
C GLY A 55 11.81 10.36 15.11
N GLU A 56 11.30 9.64 16.10
CA GLU A 56 10.71 8.30 15.94
C GLU A 56 9.19 8.31 16.08
N ILE A 57 8.52 7.40 15.34
CA ILE A 57 7.08 7.26 15.42
C ILE A 57 6.68 6.61 16.74
N THR A 58 5.66 7.15 17.39
CA THR A 58 5.09 6.61 18.63
C THR A 58 3.98 5.57 18.34
N GLY A 59 3.55 4.85 19.38
CA GLY A 59 2.37 3.97 19.29
C GLY A 59 1.09 4.73 18.89
N ALA A 60 0.96 6.00 19.31
CA ALA A 60 -0.15 6.87 18.90
C ALA A 60 -0.06 7.22 17.40
N GLY A 61 1.15 7.47 16.88
CA GLY A 61 1.40 7.70 15.46
C GLY A 61 1.06 6.48 14.61
N ILE A 62 1.44 5.28 15.03
CA ILE A 62 1.07 4.02 14.36
C ILE A 62 -0.46 3.85 14.35
N SER A 63 -1.12 4.11 15.47
CA SER A 63 -2.59 4.04 15.58
C SER A 63 -3.29 5.06 14.68
N ALA A 64 -2.70 6.25 14.47
CA ALA A 64 -3.22 7.26 13.57
C ALA A 64 -3.15 6.87 12.09
N LEU A 65 -2.23 5.97 11.71
CA LEU A 65 -2.13 5.40 10.37
C LEU A 65 -3.12 4.26 10.11
N GLU A 66 -3.66 3.61 11.16
CA GLU A 66 -4.52 2.43 11.02
C GLU A 66 -5.77 2.64 10.13
N PRO A 67 -6.47 3.80 10.16
CA PRO A 67 -7.60 4.06 9.26
C PRO A 67 -7.24 4.08 7.77
N TYR A 68 -5.98 4.36 7.45
CA TYR A 68 -5.48 4.47 6.07
C TYR A 68 -4.90 3.15 5.55
N ARG A 69 -4.88 2.13 6.39
CA ARG A 69 -4.33 0.82 6.08
C ARG A 69 -5.24 0.06 5.13
N ALA A 70 -4.70 -0.39 4.00
CA ALA A 70 -5.41 -1.28 3.10
C ALA A 70 -5.59 -2.65 3.78
N LYS A 71 -6.84 -3.07 4.00
CA LYS A 71 -7.17 -4.35 4.68
C LYS A 71 -7.60 -5.42 3.69
N ARG A 72 -8.00 -5.03 2.47
CA ARG A 72 -8.51 -5.93 1.43
C ARG A 72 -8.17 -5.38 0.06
N ALA A 73 -7.88 -6.26 -0.88
CA ALA A 73 -7.80 -5.96 -2.30
C ALA A 73 -8.88 -6.75 -3.04
N ILE A 74 -9.57 -6.09 -3.97
CA ILE A 74 -10.58 -6.73 -4.82
C ILE A 74 -10.11 -6.55 -6.27
N PHE A 75 -9.92 -7.68 -6.97
CA PHE A 75 -9.57 -7.68 -8.37
C PHE A 75 -10.81 -7.97 -9.21
N ILE A 76 -11.19 -7.03 -10.08
CA ILE A 76 -12.30 -7.22 -11.02
C ILE A 76 -11.69 -7.71 -12.33
N ALA A 77 -11.87 -9.00 -12.62
CA ALA A 77 -11.28 -9.70 -13.77
C ALA A 77 -12.35 -10.42 -14.62
N ALA A 78 -13.44 -9.72 -14.95
CA ALA A 78 -14.63 -10.30 -15.59
C ALA A 78 -14.56 -10.38 -17.13
N GLY A 79 -13.47 -9.95 -17.78
CA GLY A 79 -13.38 -9.95 -19.24
C GLY A 79 -13.08 -11.33 -19.82
N PHE A 80 -13.93 -11.83 -20.73
CA PHE A 80 -13.72 -13.10 -21.45
C PHE A 80 -12.44 -13.13 -22.32
N GLY A 81 -11.83 -11.97 -22.61
CA GLY A 81 -10.62 -11.91 -23.43
C GLY A 81 -10.83 -12.30 -24.89
N SER A 82 -12.03 -12.08 -25.46
CA SER A 82 -12.40 -12.45 -26.84
C SER A 82 -11.44 -11.91 -27.90
N ARG A 83 -10.76 -10.77 -27.63
CA ARG A 83 -9.75 -10.19 -28.51
C ARG A 83 -8.41 -10.96 -28.50
N LEU A 84 -8.23 -11.87 -27.56
CA LEU A 84 -7.02 -12.70 -27.40
C LEU A 84 -7.26 -14.16 -27.82
N VAL A 85 -8.40 -14.46 -28.46
CA VAL A 85 -8.66 -15.77 -29.06
C VAL A 85 -7.59 -16.06 -30.13
N PRO A 86 -7.02 -17.28 -30.18
CA PRO A 86 -7.45 -18.52 -29.48
C PRO A 86 -6.85 -18.75 -28.08
N ILE A 87 -5.94 -17.87 -27.61
CA ILE A 87 -5.20 -18.06 -26.34
C ILE A 87 -6.16 -18.17 -25.16
N THR A 88 -7.24 -17.40 -25.17
CA THR A 88 -8.22 -17.33 -24.08
C THR A 88 -9.30 -18.42 -24.13
N PHE A 89 -9.26 -19.37 -25.06
CA PHE A 89 -10.19 -20.50 -25.04
C PHE A 89 -10.00 -21.40 -23.79
N ASN A 90 -8.74 -21.65 -23.43
CA ASN A 90 -8.43 -22.55 -22.31
C ASN A 90 -7.79 -21.82 -21.12
N THR A 91 -7.53 -20.52 -21.23
CA THR A 91 -6.85 -19.74 -20.17
C THR A 91 -7.57 -18.41 -20.02
N PRO A 92 -8.14 -18.13 -18.83
CA PRO A 92 -8.71 -16.83 -18.54
C PRO A 92 -7.73 -15.71 -18.76
N LYS A 93 -8.19 -14.57 -19.32
CA LYS A 93 -7.33 -13.44 -19.66
C LYS A 93 -6.35 -13.03 -18.54
N PRO A 94 -6.73 -12.95 -17.26
CA PRO A 94 -5.79 -12.58 -16.19
C PRO A 94 -4.63 -13.55 -16.02
N LEU A 95 -4.82 -14.82 -16.38
CA LEU A 95 -3.82 -15.89 -16.25
C LEU A 95 -2.98 -16.09 -17.52
N VAL A 96 -3.30 -15.39 -18.61
CA VAL A 96 -2.47 -15.40 -19.82
C VAL A 96 -1.08 -14.89 -19.49
N ARG A 97 -0.06 -15.60 -19.97
CA ARG A 97 1.34 -15.20 -19.78
C ARG A 97 1.80 -14.30 -20.92
N VAL A 98 2.39 -13.16 -20.54
CA VAL A 98 3.07 -12.23 -21.44
C VAL A 98 4.50 -12.09 -20.94
N HIS A 99 5.49 -12.38 -21.77
CA HIS A 99 6.91 -12.40 -21.37
C HIS A 99 7.20 -13.26 -20.13
N GLY A 100 6.49 -14.39 -20.00
CA GLY A 100 6.68 -15.32 -18.88
C GLY A 100 5.90 -15.02 -17.61
N GLN A 101 5.35 -13.80 -17.46
CA GLN A 101 4.53 -13.38 -16.30
C GLN A 101 3.05 -13.37 -16.65
N ARG A 102 2.21 -13.76 -15.72
CA ARG A 102 0.74 -13.66 -15.88
C ARG A 102 0.31 -12.19 -15.75
N ILE A 103 -0.71 -11.79 -16.50
CA ILE A 103 -1.23 -10.41 -16.47
C ILE A 103 -1.61 -9.98 -15.05
N ILE A 104 -2.16 -10.92 -14.25
CA ILE A 104 -2.57 -10.65 -12.87
C ILE A 104 -1.38 -10.51 -11.91
N ASP A 105 -0.22 -11.10 -12.20
CA ASP A 105 0.93 -11.07 -11.29
C ASP A 105 1.35 -9.63 -10.96
N GLY A 106 1.40 -8.73 -11.94
CA GLY A 106 1.73 -7.32 -11.70
C GLY A 106 0.72 -6.57 -10.83
N LEU A 107 -0.56 -6.95 -10.88
CA LEU A 107 -1.59 -6.39 -9.99
C LEU A 107 -1.43 -6.92 -8.57
N ILE A 108 -1.12 -8.22 -8.43
CA ILE A 108 -0.86 -8.84 -7.13
C ILE A 108 0.37 -8.21 -6.49
N ASP A 109 1.47 -8.09 -7.24
CA ASP A 109 2.71 -7.49 -6.75
C ASP A 109 2.48 -6.04 -6.26
N ALA A 110 1.78 -5.21 -7.04
CA ALA A 110 1.43 -3.86 -6.65
C ALA A 110 0.58 -3.81 -5.35
N CYS A 111 -0.33 -4.77 -5.17
CA CYS A 111 -1.09 -4.89 -3.93
C CYS A 111 -0.22 -5.37 -2.77
N LEU A 112 0.68 -6.32 -3.01
CA LEU A 112 1.62 -6.80 -2.01
C LEU A 112 2.51 -5.66 -1.52
N ASP A 113 3.05 -4.85 -2.42
CA ASP A 113 3.86 -3.68 -2.09
C ASP A 113 3.07 -2.67 -1.24
N ALA A 114 1.80 -2.40 -1.60
CA ALA A 114 0.94 -1.52 -0.83
C ALA A 114 0.64 -2.09 0.58
N PHE A 115 0.50 -3.42 0.72
CA PHE A 115 0.32 -4.07 2.02
C PHE A 115 1.62 -4.12 2.83
N HIS A 116 2.77 -4.37 2.19
CA HIS A 116 4.07 -4.43 2.86
C HIS A 116 4.47 -3.09 3.47
N ARG A 117 4.16 -1.97 2.82
CA ARG A 117 4.38 -0.62 3.36
C ARG A 117 3.81 -0.42 4.75
N PHE A 118 2.81 -1.17 5.13
CA PHE A 118 2.14 -1.07 6.43
C PHE A 118 2.32 -2.30 7.32
N SER A 119 3.36 -3.14 7.09
CA SER A 119 3.63 -4.36 7.89
C SER A 119 2.41 -5.27 8.10
N VAL A 120 1.57 -5.43 7.09
CA VAL A 120 0.44 -6.35 7.14
C VAL A 120 0.91 -7.75 6.80
N LYS A 121 0.72 -8.70 7.70
CA LYS A 121 0.81 -10.13 7.36
C LYS A 121 -0.34 -10.44 6.39
N ILE A 122 0.00 -10.77 5.15
CA ILE A 122 -0.97 -11.19 4.16
C ILE A 122 -1.36 -12.63 4.50
N SER A 123 -2.63 -12.81 4.81
CA SER A 123 -3.24 -14.13 4.77
C SER A 123 -3.78 -14.33 3.36
N THR A 124 -3.47 -15.44 2.73
CA THR A 124 -3.98 -15.84 1.41
C THR A 124 -5.51 -15.87 1.35
N GLN A 125 -6.18 -15.87 2.49
CA GLN A 125 -7.64 -15.81 2.62
C GLN A 125 -8.25 -14.44 2.24
N ASN A 126 -7.43 -13.40 2.02
CA ASN A 126 -7.87 -12.04 1.71
C ASN A 126 -7.84 -11.70 0.22
N VAL A 127 -7.42 -12.62 -0.64
CA VAL A 127 -7.42 -12.45 -2.09
C VAL A 127 -8.57 -13.27 -2.68
N CYS A 128 -9.63 -12.60 -3.09
CA CYS A 128 -10.76 -13.24 -3.77
C CYS A 128 -10.77 -12.79 -5.24
N VAL A 129 -10.65 -13.73 -6.16
CA VAL A 129 -10.81 -13.50 -7.60
C VAL A 129 -12.16 -14.09 -7.99
N PRO A 130 -13.23 -13.28 -8.11
CA PRO A 130 -14.49 -13.80 -8.58
C PRO A 130 -14.36 -14.17 -10.06
N PHE A 131 -14.42 -15.45 -10.36
CA PHE A 131 -14.59 -15.97 -11.70
C PHE A 131 -16.02 -16.45 -11.84
N ALA A 132 -16.67 -16.18 -12.98
CA ALA A 132 -18.01 -16.70 -13.24
C ALA A 132 -17.98 -18.22 -13.02
N ASP A 133 -18.75 -18.68 -12.02
CA ASP A 133 -19.02 -20.06 -11.63
C ASP A 133 -17.94 -20.86 -10.88
N THR A 134 -16.77 -20.31 -10.55
CA THR A 134 -15.84 -21.03 -9.68
C THR A 134 -15.06 -20.07 -8.77
N LEU A 135 -15.29 -20.15 -7.47
CA LEU A 135 -14.46 -19.56 -6.45
C LEU A 135 -13.11 -20.29 -6.41
N CYS A 136 -12.07 -19.75 -7.04
CA CYS A 136 -10.72 -20.26 -6.88
C CYS A 136 -10.07 -19.51 -5.70
N GLN A 137 -9.93 -20.20 -4.59
CA GLN A 137 -9.08 -19.75 -3.47
C GLN A 137 -7.64 -20.02 -3.89
N ILE A 138 -6.81 -18.97 -3.93
CA ILE A 138 -5.36 -19.05 -4.10
C ILE A 138 -4.70 -18.90 -2.73
#